data_489930184883d9eb8e53813e750a94e0
#
_entry.id   489930184883d9eb8e53813e750a94e0
#
_cell.length_a   1.000
_cell.length_b   1.000
_cell.length_c   1.000
_cell.angle_alpha   90.00
_cell.angle_beta   90.00
_cell.angle_gamma   90.00
#
_symmetry.space_group_name_H-M   'P 1'
#
loop_
_entity.id
_entity.type
_entity.pdbx_description
1 polymer ?
#
loop_
_entity_poly.entity_id
_entity_poly.type
_entity_poly.pdbx_seq_one_letter_code
_entity_poly.pdbx_strand_id
1 'polypeptide(L)'
;MAFELVPLHMRRRLKIWLYNLRTRDSNKRIHVRRNGAVIELSIGDERIALASIGRWSKYRQGVRAQLHRLAGRYGLLGLEKAIAGGTVIDIGANIGELGLFCNALGCRVLAIEPDPINFDALTANARGTSIEPANLALWDTETQLTFYSAVARADSSLIKPADFERSFAVRTKTLDGFASESGVDRAVLLKMDAEGAEPEVLRGGRETLLRTRFVTIDCGPERMGERTFDACRNILQGLGFETRAVDAAGNVLFAENPAYLPA
;
A
#
# COMPACT_ATOMS: atom_id res chain seq x y z
N MET A 1 -30.95 18.77 -6.26
CA MET A 1 -30.29 19.79 -7.10
C MET A 1 -29.38 20.79 -6.37
N ALA A 2 -29.61 21.22 -5.12
CA ALA A 2 -28.72 22.20 -4.43
C ALA A 2 -27.38 21.61 -3.92
N PHE A 3 -27.22 20.31 -3.84
CA PHE A 3 -26.01 19.66 -3.31
C PHE A 3 -24.86 19.55 -4.34
N GLU A 4 -25.13 19.72 -5.62
CA GLU A 4 -24.12 19.59 -6.70
C GLU A 4 -23.21 20.81 -6.85
N LEU A 5 -23.63 21.97 -6.35
CA LEU A 5 -22.88 23.24 -6.43
C LEU A 5 -21.80 23.41 -5.35
N VAL A 6 -21.75 22.53 -4.35
CA VAL A 6 -20.75 22.62 -3.26
C VAL A 6 -19.47 21.90 -3.68
N PRO A 7 -18.29 22.55 -3.61
CA PRO A 7 -17.02 21.92 -3.94
C PRO A 7 -16.80 20.60 -3.17
N LEU A 8 -16.22 19.59 -3.80
CA LEU A 8 -16.09 18.24 -3.25
C LEU A 8 -15.41 18.21 -1.88
N HIS A 9 -14.39 19.05 -1.66
CA HIS A 9 -13.72 19.16 -0.36
C HIS A 9 -14.64 19.72 0.73
N MET A 10 -15.54 20.64 0.42
CA MET A 10 -16.50 21.18 1.38
C MET A 10 -17.58 20.13 1.72
N ARG A 11 -18.07 19.36 0.73
CA ARG A 11 -19.00 18.24 0.99
C ARG A 11 -18.37 17.21 1.92
N ARG A 12 -17.07 16.90 1.78
CA ARG A 12 -16.36 15.97 2.65
C ARG A 12 -16.19 16.50 4.06
N ARG A 13 -15.88 17.79 4.24
CA ARG A 13 -15.83 18.46 5.55
C ARG A 13 -17.18 18.48 6.23
N LEU A 14 -18.27 18.73 5.50
CA LEU A 14 -19.63 18.65 6.03
C LEU A 14 -19.98 17.25 6.51
N LYS A 15 -19.58 16.19 5.77
CA LYS A 15 -19.77 14.79 6.20
C LYS A 15 -19.03 14.48 7.52
N ILE A 16 -17.80 14.97 7.68
CA ILE A 16 -17.04 14.83 8.93
C ILE A 16 -17.75 15.56 10.08
N TRP A 17 -18.21 16.77 9.84
CA TRP A 17 -18.96 17.55 10.84
C TRP A 17 -20.25 16.82 11.28
N LEU A 18 -21.05 16.32 10.32
CA LEU A 18 -22.25 15.52 10.61
C LEU A 18 -21.93 14.21 11.38
N TYR A 19 -20.82 13.55 11.03
CA TYR A 19 -20.35 12.39 11.77
C TYR A 19 -20.03 12.77 13.21
N ASN A 20 -19.27 13.85 13.44
CA ASN A 20 -18.88 14.31 14.76
C ASN A 20 -20.09 14.74 15.63
N LEU A 21 -21.14 15.32 15.03
CA LEU A 21 -22.38 15.64 15.74
C LEU A 21 -23.09 14.40 16.30
N ARG A 22 -23.00 13.27 15.57
CA ARG A 22 -23.62 12.00 15.98
C ARG A 22 -22.71 11.19 16.91
N THR A 23 -21.44 11.54 17.00
CA THR A 23 -20.43 10.83 17.81
C THR A 23 -20.45 11.39 19.23
N ARG A 24 -21.02 10.61 20.19
CA ARG A 24 -21.12 11.01 21.61
C ARG A 24 -19.76 11.01 22.30
N ASP A 25 -18.90 10.02 21.98
CA ASP A 25 -17.55 9.88 22.54
C ASP A 25 -16.62 10.89 21.86
N SER A 26 -16.09 11.84 22.62
CA SER A 26 -15.18 12.86 22.12
C SER A 26 -13.89 12.27 21.52
N ASN A 27 -13.43 11.13 22.06
CA ASN A 27 -12.22 10.44 21.59
C ASN A 27 -12.39 9.76 20.22
N LYS A 28 -13.65 9.65 19.74
CA LYS A 28 -13.97 9.13 18.40
C LYS A 28 -14.30 10.23 17.38
N ARG A 29 -14.21 11.49 17.78
CA ARG A 29 -14.37 12.60 16.84
C ARG A 29 -13.16 12.74 15.93
N ILE A 30 -13.44 12.97 14.64
CA ILE A 30 -12.43 13.12 13.61
C ILE A 30 -12.15 14.60 13.40
N HIS A 31 -10.88 14.96 13.50
CA HIS A 31 -10.39 16.29 13.15
C HIS A 31 -9.48 16.18 11.92
N VAL A 32 -9.59 17.16 11.02
CA VAL A 32 -8.77 17.23 9.81
C VAL A 32 -8.17 18.63 9.69
N ARG A 33 -6.87 18.67 9.50
CA ARG A 33 -6.09 19.90 9.32
C ARG A 33 -5.22 19.75 8.08
N ARG A 34 -5.09 20.80 7.26
CA ARG A 34 -4.09 20.83 6.21
C ARG A 34 -2.73 21.18 6.81
N ASN A 35 -1.72 20.37 6.48
CA ASN A 35 -0.36 20.58 6.91
C ASN A 35 0.56 20.47 5.68
N GLY A 36 0.87 21.60 5.06
CA GLY A 36 1.59 21.65 3.79
C GLY A 36 0.84 20.93 2.67
N ALA A 37 1.48 19.95 2.04
CA ALA A 37 0.93 19.13 0.95
C ALA A 37 -0.07 18.07 1.43
N VAL A 38 -0.01 17.67 2.71
CA VAL A 38 -0.82 16.57 3.25
C VAL A 38 -1.99 17.06 4.11
N ILE A 39 -2.93 16.15 4.35
CA ILE A 39 -4.06 16.34 5.26
C ILE A 39 -3.82 15.49 6.49
N GLU A 40 -3.56 16.11 7.62
CA GLU A 40 -3.48 15.42 8.90
C GLU A 40 -4.89 15.11 9.41
N LEU A 41 -5.15 13.83 9.68
CA LEU A 41 -6.35 13.35 10.35
C LEU A 41 -5.97 12.91 11.75
N SER A 42 -6.75 13.34 12.75
CA SER A 42 -6.62 12.85 14.12
C SER A 42 -7.95 12.35 14.68
N ILE A 43 -7.88 11.31 15.49
CA ILE A 43 -8.99 10.71 16.22
C ILE A 43 -8.48 10.22 17.58
N GLY A 44 -8.92 10.84 18.67
CA GLY A 44 -8.33 10.65 19.98
C GLY A 44 -6.84 11.06 19.97
N ASP A 45 -5.99 10.14 20.40
CA ASP A 45 -4.53 10.27 20.41
C ASP A 45 -3.85 9.81 19.10
N GLU A 46 -4.62 9.17 18.21
CA GLU A 46 -4.10 8.64 16.95
C GLU A 46 -4.07 9.69 15.83
N ARG A 47 -3.05 9.63 14.98
CA ARG A 47 -2.85 10.54 13.85
C ARG A 47 -2.38 9.80 12.62
N ILE A 48 -2.78 10.32 11.44
CA ILE A 48 -2.30 9.85 10.16
C ILE A 48 -2.33 10.98 9.12
N ALA A 49 -1.32 11.05 8.28
CA ALA A 49 -1.30 11.92 7.11
C ALA A 49 -2.00 11.25 5.94
N LEU A 50 -2.88 11.98 5.27
CA LEU A 50 -3.65 11.53 4.11
C LEU A 50 -3.26 12.34 2.88
N ALA A 51 -3.20 11.69 1.73
CA ALA A 51 -3.09 12.33 0.42
C ALA A 51 -4.42 12.99 0.01
N SER A 52 -5.54 12.42 0.42
CA SER A 52 -6.89 12.93 0.10
C SER A 52 -7.85 12.81 1.29
N ILE A 53 -8.59 13.90 1.54
CA ILE A 53 -9.67 13.91 2.55
C ILE A 53 -10.78 12.88 2.24
N GLY A 54 -10.87 12.39 0.99
CA GLY A 54 -11.88 11.40 0.59
C GLY A 54 -11.83 10.11 1.38
N ARG A 55 -10.67 9.76 1.90
CA ARG A 55 -10.44 8.50 2.63
C ARG A 55 -10.74 8.56 4.13
N TRP A 56 -11.12 9.72 4.68
CA TRP A 56 -11.38 9.92 6.11
C TRP A 56 -12.29 8.87 6.73
N SER A 57 -13.29 8.40 5.99
CA SER A 57 -14.28 7.44 6.50
C SER A 57 -13.71 6.06 6.85
N LYS A 58 -12.54 5.71 6.32
CA LYS A 58 -11.83 4.46 6.65
C LYS A 58 -11.36 4.45 8.12
N TYR A 59 -11.19 5.64 8.71
CA TYR A 59 -10.62 5.82 10.06
C TYR A 59 -11.67 6.06 11.14
N ARG A 60 -12.97 5.89 10.85
CA ARG A 60 -14.05 6.10 11.85
C ARG A 60 -13.93 5.25 13.12
N GLN A 61 -13.22 4.14 13.05
CA GLN A 61 -12.95 3.25 14.18
C GLN A 61 -11.55 3.43 14.79
N GLY A 62 -10.80 4.41 14.33
CA GLY A 62 -9.42 4.67 14.71
C GLY A 62 -8.41 4.30 13.63
N VAL A 63 -7.20 4.85 13.76
CA VAL A 63 -6.09 4.55 12.83
C VAL A 63 -5.64 3.10 13.02
N ARG A 64 -5.39 2.66 14.27
CA ARG A 64 -4.97 1.28 14.58
C ARG A 64 -5.96 0.24 14.06
N ALA A 65 -7.27 0.51 14.19
CA ALA A 65 -8.30 -0.38 13.67
C ALA A 65 -8.25 -0.50 12.14
N GLN A 66 -7.94 0.60 11.44
CA GLN A 66 -7.74 0.58 9.99
C GLN A 66 -6.50 -0.22 9.60
N LEU A 67 -5.35 -0.01 10.28
CA LEU A 67 -4.12 -0.76 10.02
C LEU A 67 -4.32 -2.26 10.20
N HIS A 68 -4.99 -2.66 11.30
CA HIS A 68 -5.30 -4.06 11.58
C HIS A 68 -6.24 -4.66 10.52
N ARG A 69 -7.27 -3.93 10.09
CA ARG A 69 -8.17 -4.37 9.01
C ARG A 69 -7.41 -4.58 7.70
N LEU A 70 -6.48 -3.67 7.38
CA LEU A 70 -5.65 -3.79 6.18
C LEU A 70 -4.74 -5.01 6.26
N ALA A 71 -4.09 -5.24 7.41
CA ALA A 71 -3.29 -6.46 7.66
C ALA A 71 -4.14 -7.72 7.46
N GLY A 72 -5.40 -7.73 7.94
CA GLY A 72 -6.34 -8.82 7.69
C GLY A 72 -6.66 -9.04 6.22
N ARG A 73 -6.85 -7.96 5.45
CA ARG A 73 -7.07 -8.04 3.99
C ARG A 73 -5.92 -8.75 3.27
N TYR A 74 -4.68 -8.50 3.71
CA TYR A 74 -3.48 -9.12 3.14
C TYR A 74 -3.10 -10.47 3.78
N GLY A 75 -3.95 -11.04 4.65
CA GLY A 75 -3.73 -12.35 5.25
C GLY A 75 -2.60 -12.39 6.27
N LEU A 76 -2.27 -11.27 6.90
CA LEU A 76 -1.14 -11.14 7.84
C LEU A 76 -1.52 -11.38 9.29
N LEU A 77 -2.83 -11.43 9.63
CA LEU A 77 -3.28 -11.71 10.99
C LEU A 77 -2.96 -13.16 11.36
N GLY A 78 -2.29 -13.33 12.49
CA GLY A 78 -1.74 -14.62 12.96
C GLY A 78 -0.29 -14.86 12.53
N LEU A 79 0.29 -13.99 11.68
CA LEU A 79 1.70 -14.05 11.25
C LEU A 79 2.59 -13.01 11.96
N GLU A 80 2.05 -12.24 12.90
CA GLU A 80 2.75 -11.12 13.55
C GLU A 80 4.08 -11.54 14.15
N LYS A 81 4.10 -12.70 14.84
CA LYS A 81 5.34 -13.26 15.43
C LYS A 81 6.34 -13.72 14.36
N ALA A 82 5.83 -14.19 13.21
CA ALA A 82 6.67 -14.72 12.14
C ALA A 82 7.34 -13.62 11.30
N ILE A 83 6.76 -12.40 11.29
CA ILE A 83 7.29 -11.25 10.57
C ILE A 83 8.00 -10.23 11.48
N ALA A 84 7.77 -10.28 12.80
CA ALA A 84 8.32 -9.32 13.76
C ALA A 84 9.84 -9.19 13.66
N GLY A 85 10.33 -7.94 13.68
CA GLY A 85 11.75 -7.60 13.64
C GLY A 85 12.43 -7.82 12.29
N GLY A 86 11.73 -8.35 11.28
CA GLY A 86 12.30 -8.61 9.97
C GLY A 86 12.25 -7.43 9.02
N THR A 87 12.78 -7.62 7.81
CA THR A 87 12.68 -6.64 6.73
C THR A 87 11.43 -6.88 5.89
N VAL A 88 10.66 -5.82 5.64
CA VAL A 88 9.45 -5.82 4.83
C VAL A 88 9.65 -4.94 3.60
N ILE A 89 9.21 -5.42 2.44
CA ILE A 89 9.14 -4.63 1.21
C ILE A 89 7.66 -4.38 0.91
N ASP A 90 7.23 -3.11 0.96
CA ASP A 90 5.86 -2.67 0.70
C ASP A 90 5.79 -1.94 -0.64
N ILE A 91 5.36 -2.63 -1.69
CA ILE A 91 5.25 -2.11 -3.06
C ILE A 91 3.84 -1.59 -3.27
N GLY A 92 3.72 -0.34 -3.78
CA GLY A 92 2.46 0.38 -3.80
C GLY A 92 2.00 0.73 -2.38
N ALA A 93 2.93 1.31 -1.61
CA ALA A 93 2.74 1.57 -0.19
C ALA A 93 1.65 2.63 0.09
N ASN A 94 1.23 3.39 -0.93
CA ASN A 94 0.27 4.47 -0.82
C ASN A 94 0.72 5.47 0.27
N ILE A 95 -0.05 5.66 1.33
CA ILE A 95 0.33 6.54 2.45
C ILE A 95 1.07 5.81 3.59
N GLY A 96 1.45 4.54 3.40
CA GLY A 96 2.24 3.75 4.36
C GLY A 96 1.43 3.03 5.44
N GLU A 97 0.13 2.79 5.23
CA GLU A 97 -0.73 2.15 6.23
C GLU A 97 -0.19 0.77 6.66
N LEU A 98 0.18 -0.10 5.70
CA LEU A 98 0.73 -1.42 6.02
C LEU A 98 2.13 -1.31 6.64
N GLY A 99 2.94 -0.40 6.14
CA GLY A 99 4.25 -0.08 6.73
C GLY A 99 4.16 0.29 8.20
N LEU A 100 3.17 1.10 8.60
CA LEU A 100 2.92 1.46 10.02
C LEU A 100 2.52 0.23 10.85
N PHE A 101 1.73 -0.69 10.32
CA PHE A 101 1.42 -1.96 11.00
C PHE A 101 2.68 -2.78 11.22
N CYS A 102 3.50 -2.97 10.20
CA CYS A 102 4.74 -3.73 10.30
C CYS A 102 5.79 -3.04 11.20
N ASN A 103 5.89 -1.70 11.16
CA ASN A 103 6.75 -0.94 12.07
C ASN A 103 6.37 -1.15 13.54
N ALA A 104 5.07 -1.25 13.87
CA ALA A 104 4.63 -1.56 15.22
C ALA A 104 5.06 -2.96 15.72
N LEU A 105 5.42 -3.86 14.79
CA LEU A 105 6.02 -5.17 15.06
C LEU A 105 7.56 -5.14 15.09
N GLY A 106 8.17 -3.95 15.03
CA GLY A 106 9.62 -3.77 15.03
C GLY A 106 10.30 -4.04 13.67
N CYS A 107 9.53 -4.14 12.58
CA CYS A 107 10.10 -4.38 11.26
C CYS A 107 10.81 -3.15 10.69
N ARG A 108 11.90 -3.36 9.92
CA ARG A 108 12.40 -2.42 8.93
C ARG A 108 11.49 -2.47 7.70
N VAL A 109 11.01 -1.34 7.21
CA VAL A 109 10.06 -1.32 6.07
C VAL A 109 10.59 -0.47 4.95
N LEU A 110 10.78 -1.05 3.78
CA LEU A 110 11.06 -0.35 2.53
C LEU A 110 9.74 -0.09 1.82
N ALA A 111 9.29 1.15 1.79
CA ALA A 111 7.96 1.54 1.32
C ALA A 111 8.06 2.28 -0.01
N ILE A 112 7.59 1.66 -1.09
CA ILE A 112 7.74 2.14 -2.46
C ILE A 112 6.41 2.70 -2.95
N GLU A 113 6.39 3.98 -3.34
CA GLU A 113 5.19 4.69 -3.82
C GLU A 113 5.57 5.67 -4.93
N PRO A 114 5.13 5.44 -6.17
CA PRO A 114 5.47 6.31 -7.30
C PRO A 114 4.68 7.61 -7.36
N ASP A 115 3.43 7.67 -6.85
CA ASP A 115 2.64 8.90 -6.88
C ASP A 115 3.15 9.92 -5.86
N PRO A 116 3.65 11.10 -6.28
CA PRO A 116 4.25 12.08 -5.37
C PRO A 116 3.27 12.61 -4.32
N ILE A 117 1.95 12.63 -4.58
CA ILE A 117 0.97 13.08 -3.58
C ILE A 117 0.81 12.04 -2.46
N ASN A 118 0.75 10.75 -2.83
CA ASN A 118 0.75 9.66 -1.85
C ASN A 118 2.09 9.59 -1.13
N PHE A 119 3.21 9.77 -1.85
CA PHE A 119 4.55 9.76 -1.31
C PHE A 119 4.79 10.87 -0.27
N ASP A 120 4.24 12.07 -0.47
CA ASP A 120 4.28 13.13 0.55
C ASP A 120 3.60 12.68 1.85
N ALA A 121 2.45 12.01 1.75
CA ALA A 121 1.75 11.50 2.92
C ALA A 121 2.48 10.29 3.55
N LEU A 122 3.04 9.38 2.74
CA LEU A 122 3.90 8.29 3.19
C LEU A 122 5.11 8.83 3.97
N THR A 123 5.81 9.82 3.41
CA THR A 123 6.95 10.47 4.06
C THR A 123 6.57 11.12 5.39
N ALA A 124 5.38 11.75 5.46
CA ALA A 124 4.90 12.33 6.72
C ALA A 124 4.59 11.24 7.77
N ASN A 125 4.00 10.12 7.36
CA ASN A 125 3.68 8.98 8.24
C ASN A 125 4.93 8.19 8.68
N ALA A 126 5.98 8.19 7.87
CA ALA A 126 7.24 7.50 8.17
C ALA A 126 8.11 8.20 9.22
N ARG A 127 7.82 9.47 9.57
CA ARG A 127 8.63 10.22 10.53
C ARG A 127 8.67 9.56 11.90
N GLY A 128 9.89 9.32 12.40
CA GLY A 128 10.10 8.69 13.71
C GLY A 128 9.80 7.18 13.73
N THR A 129 9.75 6.55 12.58
CA THR A 129 9.55 5.10 12.40
C THR A 129 10.77 4.46 11.73
N SER A 130 10.75 3.15 11.54
CA SER A 130 11.71 2.39 10.72
C SER A 130 11.24 2.19 9.26
N ILE A 131 10.31 3.03 8.80
CA ILE A 131 9.85 3.04 7.41
C ILE A 131 10.80 3.93 6.58
N GLU A 132 11.31 3.38 5.49
CA GLU A 132 12.17 4.03 4.51
C GLU A 132 11.37 4.27 3.21
N PRO A 133 10.86 5.49 2.98
CA PRO A 133 10.08 5.80 1.77
C PRO A 133 10.95 5.90 0.53
N ALA A 134 10.50 5.34 -0.59
CA ALA A 134 11.14 5.45 -1.90
C ALA A 134 10.14 5.90 -2.97
N ASN A 135 10.41 7.07 -3.61
CA ASN A 135 9.55 7.59 -4.67
C ASN A 135 10.02 7.10 -6.03
N LEU A 136 9.63 5.90 -6.38
CA LEU A 136 9.93 5.26 -7.67
C LEU A 136 8.84 4.22 -8.01
N ALA A 137 8.85 3.74 -9.24
CA ALA A 137 8.03 2.62 -9.68
C ALA A 137 8.90 1.38 -9.89
N LEU A 138 8.33 0.19 -9.67
CA LEU A 138 8.99 -1.07 -10.01
C LEU A 138 8.39 -1.67 -11.29
N TRP A 139 9.25 -2.32 -12.08
CA TRP A 139 8.91 -2.99 -13.33
C TRP A 139 9.86 -4.17 -13.57
N ASP A 140 9.73 -4.87 -14.69
CA ASP A 140 10.65 -5.97 -15.07
C ASP A 140 12.00 -5.47 -15.64
N THR A 141 12.08 -4.20 -16.00
CA THR A 141 13.28 -3.57 -16.57
C THR A 141 13.44 -2.14 -16.08
N GLU A 142 14.67 -1.65 -16.08
CA GLU A 142 14.96 -0.23 -15.84
C GLU A 142 14.71 0.58 -17.10
N THR A 143 13.65 1.37 -17.09
CA THR A 143 13.21 2.17 -18.23
C THR A 143 12.44 3.41 -17.78
N GLN A 144 11.88 4.13 -18.73
CA GLN A 144 10.97 5.24 -18.47
C GLN A 144 9.58 4.88 -18.98
N LEU A 145 8.60 4.88 -18.07
CA LEU A 145 7.20 4.58 -18.37
C LEU A 145 6.30 5.77 -18.01
N THR A 146 5.08 5.76 -18.54
CA THR A 146 4.03 6.69 -18.13
C THR A 146 3.32 6.14 -16.90
N PHE A 147 3.26 6.92 -15.82
CA PHE A 147 2.47 6.64 -14.64
C PHE A 147 1.18 7.44 -14.68
N TYR A 148 0.06 6.79 -14.38
CA TYR A 148 -1.28 7.38 -14.36
C TYR A 148 -1.74 7.53 -12.91
N SER A 149 -1.96 8.76 -12.47
CA SER A 149 -2.31 9.10 -11.09
C SER A 149 -3.83 9.21 -10.94
N ALA A 150 -4.39 8.48 -10.00
CA ALA A 150 -5.80 8.49 -9.61
C ALA A 150 -5.95 8.52 -8.07
N VAL A 151 -5.31 9.51 -7.42
CA VAL A 151 -5.17 9.63 -5.95
C VAL A 151 -6.50 9.59 -5.21
N ALA A 152 -7.56 10.17 -5.79
CA ALA A 152 -8.88 10.21 -5.15
C ALA A 152 -9.50 8.82 -4.99
N ARG A 153 -9.16 7.88 -5.89
CA ARG A 153 -9.63 6.48 -5.90
C ARG A 153 -8.61 5.52 -5.30
N ALA A 154 -7.32 5.90 -5.31
CA ALA A 154 -6.15 5.08 -4.98
C ALA A 154 -5.89 3.96 -6.01
N ASP A 155 -6.20 4.21 -7.29
CA ASP A 155 -6.03 3.30 -8.42
C ASP A 155 -4.92 3.83 -9.35
N SER A 156 -3.85 4.41 -8.79
CA SER A 156 -2.72 4.96 -9.55
C SER A 156 -1.80 3.84 -10.04
N SER A 157 -1.48 3.78 -11.35
CA SER A 157 -0.82 2.63 -11.95
C SER A 157 0.13 2.98 -13.11
N LEU A 158 1.03 2.06 -13.44
CA LEU A 158 1.75 2.02 -14.73
C LEU A 158 0.86 1.47 -15.86
N ILE A 159 -0.17 0.71 -15.53
CA ILE A 159 -1.19 0.25 -16.48
C ILE A 159 -2.23 1.36 -16.61
N LYS A 160 -2.52 1.79 -17.83
CA LYS A 160 -3.46 2.90 -18.07
C LYS A 160 -4.86 2.52 -17.58
N PRO A 161 -5.38 3.16 -16.51
CA PRO A 161 -6.74 2.92 -16.05
C PRO A 161 -7.77 3.61 -16.96
N ALA A 162 -9.05 3.25 -16.82
CA ALA A 162 -10.14 3.90 -17.57
C ALA A 162 -10.25 5.40 -17.27
N ASP A 163 -10.03 5.79 -16.01
CA ASP A 163 -10.05 7.17 -15.54
C ASP A 163 -8.79 7.48 -14.72
N PHE A 164 -8.17 8.62 -14.98
CA PHE A 164 -7.04 9.14 -14.21
C PHE A 164 -7.09 10.67 -14.11
N GLU A 165 -6.46 11.23 -13.08
CA GLU A 165 -6.45 12.67 -12.84
C GLU A 165 -5.31 13.37 -13.59
N ARG A 166 -4.17 12.69 -13.70
CA ARG A 166 -2.96 13.18 -14.38
C ARG A 166 -2.05 12.01 -14.77
N SER A 167 -1.13 12.27 -15.68
CA SER A 167 -0.05 11.33 -16.02
C SER A 167 1.29 12.04 -16.09
N PHE A 168 2.36 11.30 -15.80
CA PHE A 168 3.72 11.80 -15.85
C PHE A 168 4.70 10.65 -16.12
N ALA A 169 5.88 11.00 -16.62
CA ALA A 169 6.94 10.02 -16.83
C ALA A 169 7.58 9.64 -15.47
N VAL A 170 7.81 8.36 -15.25
CA VAL A 170 8.51 7.82 -14.09
C VAL A 170 9.62 6.89 -14.55
N ARG A 171 10.77 6.93 -13.88
CA ARG A 171 11.81 5.92 -14.05
C ARG A 171 11.44 4.69 -13.24
N THR A 172 11.59 3.52 -13.85
CA THR A 172 11.39 2.24 -13.18
C THR A 172 12.71 1.62 -12.76
N LYS A 173 12.66 0.83 -11.71
CA LYS A 173 13.72 -0.12 -11.30
C LYS A 173 13.17 -1.53 -11.31
N THR A 174 14.05 -2.50 -11.37
CA THR A 174 13.67 -3.87 -11.04
C THR A 174 13.61 -4.03 -9.52
N LEU A 175 12.81 -4.99 -9.05
CA LEU A 175 12.76 -5.31 -7.63
C LEU A 175 14.12 -5.79 -7.12
N ASP A 176 14.85 -6.58 -7.91
CA ASP A 176 16.18 -7.06 -7.55
C ASP A 176 17.20 -5.91 -7.47
N GLY A 177 17.18 -4.97 -8.41
CA GLY A 177 18.03 -3.77 -8.37
C GLY A 177 17.73 -2.90 -7.14
N PHE A 178 16.44 -2.63 -6.87
CA PHE A 178 16.05 -1.86 -5.70
C PHE A 178 16.46 -2.53 -4.39
N ALA A 179 16.20 -3.84 -4.22
CA ALA A 179 16.56 -4.57 -3.01
C ALA A 179 18.07 -4.58 -2.77
N SER A 180 18.86 -4.77 -3.83
CA SER A 180 20.34 -4.73 -3.77
C SER A 180 20.85 -3.35 -3.33
N GLU A 181 20.38 -2.27 -3.95
CA GLU A 181 20.78 -0.90 -3.60
C GLU A 181 20.37 -0.51 -2.18
N SER A 182 19.24 -1.06 -1.69
CA SER A 182 18.73 -0.82 -0.34
C SER A 182 19.38 -1.72 0.72
N GLY A 183 20.33 -2.57 0.34
CA GLY A 183 21.01 -3.50 1.26
C GLY A 183 20.09 -4.55 1.86
N VAL A 184 19.09 -5.01 1.10
CA VAL A 184 18.19 -6.09 1.53
C VAL A 184 18.79 -7.43 1.14
N ASP A 185 19.31 -8.16 2.12
CA ASP A 185 19.73 -9.54 1.90
C ASP A 185 18.55 -10.50 1.91
N ARG A 186 17.65 -10.35 2.88
CA ARG A 186 16.44 -11.18 3.03
C ARG A 186 15.23 -10.34 3.44
N ALA A 187 14.06 -10.73 2.99
CA ALA A 187 12.79 -10.15 3.42
C ALA A 187 11.91 -11.21 4.10
N VAL A 188 11.29 -10.84 5.22
CA VAL A 188 10.28 -11.71 5.86
C VAL A 188 8.93 -11.58 5.17
N LEU A 189 8.67 -10.41 4.56
CA LEU A 189 7.41 -10.12 3.88
C LEU A 189 7.65 -9.21 2.69
N LEU A 190 7.04 -9.55 1.57
CA LEU A 190 6.81 -8.67 0.44
C LEU A 190 5.30 -8.49 0.28
N LYS A 191 4.80 -7.27 0.41
CA LYS A 191 3.44 -6.92 0.01
C LYS A 191 3.49 -6.17 -1.31
N MET A 192 2.55 -6.45 -2.19
CA MET A 192 2.42 -5.78 -3.47
C MET A 192 0.98 -5.40 -3.76
N ASP A 193 0.80 -4.15 -4.22
CA ASP A 193 -0.44 -3.57 -4.71
C ASP A 193 -0.03 -2.56 -5.79
N ALA A 194 0.25 -3.08 -7.00
CA ALA A 194 0.81 -2.32 -8.10
C ALA A 194 -0.22 -2.00 -9.19
N GLU A 195 -1.52 -2.20 -8.83
CA GLU A 195 -2.68 -1.81 -9.65
C GLU A 195 -2.55 -2.34 -11.10
N GLY A 196 -2.29 -3.66 -11.20
CA GLY A 196 -2.20 -4.39 -12.45
C GLY A 196 -0.78 -4.63 -12.99
N ALA A 197 0.27 -4.09 -12.36
CA ALA A 197 1.67 -4.27 -12.78
C ALA A 197 2.40 -5.43 -12.07
N GLU A 198 1.70 -6.20 -11.23
CA GLU A 198 2.27 -7.22 -10.35
C GLU A 198 3.09 -8.28 -11.11
N PRO A 199 2.64 -8.83 -12.25
CA PRO A 199 3.43 -9.85 -12.97
C PRO A 199 4.77 -9.31 -13.49
N GLU A 200 4.82 -8.05 -13.92
CA GLU A 200 6.04 -7.40 -14.37
C GLU A 200 7.01 -7.22 -13.20
N VAL A 201 6.53 -6.71 -12.07
CA VAL A 201 7.35 -6.53 -10.86
C VAL A 201 7.91 -7.86 -10.36
N LEU A 202 7.10 -8.94 -10.36
CA LEU A 202 7.56 -10.28 -9.98
C LEU A 202 8.67 -10.80 -10.92
N ARG A 203 8.55 -10.56 -12.23
CA ARG A 203 9.58 -10.94 -13.20
C ARG A 203 10.92 -10.21 -12.97
N GLY A 204 10.85 -8.94 -12.55
CA GLY A 204 12.02 -8.14 -12.18
C GLY A 204 12.60 -8.42 -10.80
N GLY A 205 12.05 -9.41 -10.06
CA GLY A 205 12.38 -9.64 -8.65
C GLY A 205 12.77 -11.07 -8.29
N ARG A 206 13.24 -11.85 -9.24
CA ARG A 206 13.50 -13.28 -9.04
C ARG A 206 14.42 -13.57 -7.85
N GLU A 207 15.55 -12.87 -7.76
CA GLU A 207 16.54 -13.10 -6.71
C GLU A 207 16.05 -12.63 -5.33
N THR A 208 15.31 -11.53 -5.29
CA THR A 208 14.69 -11.02 -4.07
C THR A 208 13.59 -11.98 -3.58
N LEU A 209 12.74 -12.49 -4.49
CA LEU A 209 11.68 -13.44 -4.17
C LEU A 209 12.24 -14.73 -3.56
N LEU A 210 13.30 -15.32 -4.12
CA LEU A 210 13.93 -16.53 -3.57
C LEU A 210 14.46 -16.35 -2.14
N ARG A 211 14.68 -15.10 -1.70
CA ARG A 211 15.13 -14.74 -0.36
C ARG A 211 14.02 -14.09 0.48
N THR A 212 12.78 -14.18 0.02
CA THR A 212 11.59 -13.68 0.71
C THR A 212 10.79 -14.84 1.29
N ARG A 213 10.34 -14.71 2.57
CA ARG A 213 9.54 -15.75 3.23
C ARG A 213 8.08 -15.72 2.81
N PHE A 214 7.42 -14.58 2.98
CA PHE A 214 6.00 -14.42 2.67
C PHE A 214 5.82 -13.37 1.58
N VAL A 215 4.92 -13.65 0.65
CA VAL A 215 4.48 -12.70 -0.37
C VAL A 215 2.97 -12.56 -0.31
N THR A 216 2.46 -11.33 -0.30
CA THR A 216 1.03 -11.06 -0.40
C THR A 216 0.78 -10.00 -1.47
N ILE A 217 -0.16 -10.27 -2.38
CA ILE A 217 -0.37 -9.46 -3.58
C ILE A 217 -1.86 -9.16 -3.73
N ASP A 218 -2.23 -7.89 -3.91
CA ASP A 218 -3.53 -7.53 -4.48
C ASP A 218 -3.50 -7.82 -5.97
N CYS A 219 -4.41 -8.67 -6.43
CA CYS A 219 -4.50 -9.13 -7.81
C CYS A 219 -5.90 -8.84 -8.38
N GLY A 220 -6.45 -7.69 -8.01
CA GLY A 220 -7.76 -7.26 -8.44
C GLY A 220 -7.89 -7.06 -9.96
N PRO A 221 -9.06 -6.62 -10.45
CA PRO A 221 -9.32 -6.48 -11.88
C PRO A 221 -8.83 -5.14 -12.44
N GLU A 222 -7.63 -4.68 -12.06
CA GLU A 222 -7.08 -3.36 -12.41
C GLU A 222 -6.56 -3.31 -13.86
N ARG A 223 -6.34 -4.45 -14.49
CA ARG A 223 -5.84 -4.59 -15.86
C ARG A 223 -6.98 -4.60 -16.88
N MET A 224 -7.69 -3.47 -17.06
CA MET A 224 -8.86 -3.36 -17.94
C MET A 224 -9.95 -4.40 -17.63
N GLY A 225 -10.14 -4.71 -16.34
CA GLY A 225 -11.09 -5.71 -15.86
C GLY A 225 -10.51 -7.12 -15.72
N GLU A 226 -9.28 -7.35 -16.13
CA GLU A 226 -8.60 -8.65 -15.96
C GLU A 226 -7.82 -8.67 -14.63
N ARG A 227 -7.82 -9.83 -13.98
CA ARG A 227 -7.09 -10.09 -12.74
C ARG A 227 -5.69 -10.59 -13.05
N THR A 228 -4.73 -10.19 -12.21
CA THR A 228 -3.35 -10.66 -12.31
C THR A 228 -3.09 -11.94 -11.49
N PHE A 229 -4.11 -12.47 -10.79
CA PHE A 229 -3.99 -13.58 -9.84
C PHE A 229 -3.31 -14.83 -10.43
N ASP A 230 -3.79 -15.34 -11.57
CA ASP A 230 -3.24 -16.57 -12.15
C ASP A 230 -1.81 -16.36 -12.69
N ALA A 231 -1.52 -15.20 -13.27
CA ALA A 231 -0.18 -14.85 -13.73
C ALA A 231 0.81 -14.79 -12.55
N CYS A 232 0.45 -14.09 -11.46
CA CYS A 232 1.26 -13.99 -10.25
C CYS A 232 1.45 -15.35 -9.58
N ARG A 233 0.37 -16.13 -9.45
CA ARG A 233 0.43 -17.49 -8.90
C ARG A 233 1.40 -18.37 -9.67
N ASN A 234 1.32 -18.40 -10.98
CA ASN A 234 2.18 -19.24 -11.83
C ASN A 234 3.65 -18.85 -11.71
N ILE A 235 3.96 -17.55 -11.63
CA ILE A 235 5.33 -17.06 -11.40
C ILE A 235 5.85 -17.54 -10.05
N LEU A 236 5.08 -17.36 -8.96
CA LEU A 236 5.50 -17.73 -7.61
C LEU A 236 5.63 -19.23 -7.45
N GLN A 237 4.69 -20.03 -7.99
CA GLN A 237 4.79 -21.49 -8.00
C GLN A 237 6.01 -21.99 -8.80
N GLY A 238 6.33 -21.34 -9.91
CA GLY A 238 7.55 -21.61 -10.68
C GLY A 238 8.85 -21.33 -9.92
N LEU A 239 8.78 -20.51 -8.84
CA LEU A 239 9.87 -20.25 -7.90
C LEU A 239 9.83 -21.14 -6.64
N GLY A 240 8.87 -22.07 -6.55
CA GLY A 240 8.75 -23.00 -5.44
C GLY A 240 7.88 -22.54 -4.27
N PHE A 241 7.16 -21.41 -4.41
CA PHE A 241 6.24 -20.95 -3.37
C PHE A 241 4.98 -21.82 -3.29
N GLU A 242 4.51 -22.04 -2.07
CA GLU A 242 3.15 -22.53 -1.80
C GLU A 242 2.18 -21.36 -1.80
N THR A 243 1.11 -21.46 -2.59
CA THR A 243 0.21 -20.34 -2.84
C THR A 243 -1.23 -20.64 -2.42
N ARG A 244 -1.95 -19.60 -1.93
CA ARG A 244 -3.38 -19.67 -1.62
C ARG A 244 -4.06 -18.32 -1.85
N ALA A 245 -5.37 -18.33 -2.09
CA ALA A 245 -6.17 -17.12 -2.02
C ALA A 245 -6.42 -16.74 -0.55
N VAL A 246 -6.42 -15.44 -0.24
CA VAL A 246 -6.76 -14.93 1.10
C VAL A 246 -8.26 -14.79 1.25
N ASP A 247 -8.94 -14.30 0.23
CA ASP A 247 -10.37 -14.05 0.19
C ASP A 247 -11.09 -14.99 -0.78
N ALA A 248 -12.39 -15.21 -0.56
CA ALA A 248 -13.21 -16.05 -1.43
C ALA A 248 -13.34 -15.52 -2.86
N ALA A 249 -13.14 -14.22 -3.08
CA ALA A 249 -13.18 -13.60 -4.40
C ALA A 249 -11.89 -13.80 -5.20
N GLY A 250 -10.79 -14.25 -4.53
CA GLY A 250 -9.48 -14.45 -5.16
C GLY A 250 -8.85 -13.13 -5.62
N ASN A 251 -9.07 -12.04 -4.88
CA ASN A 251 -8.42 -10.77 -5.19
C ASN A 251 -7.04 -10.68 -4.55
N VAL A 252 -6.80 -11.38 -3.43
CA VAL A 252 -5.51 -11.35 -2.75
C VAL A 252 -4.87 -12.73 -2.76
N LEU A 253 -3.69 -12.79 -3.36
CA LEU A 253 -2.81 -13.95 -3.38
C LEU A 253 -1.86 -13.90 -2.20
N PHE A 254 -1.77 -14.98 -1.43
CA PHE A 254 -0.75 -15.19 -0.40
C PHE A 254 0.14 -16.35 -0.81
N ALA A 255 1.44 -16.19 -0.59
CA ALA A 255 2.44 -17.22 -0.88
C ALA A 255 3.45 -17.34 0.26
N GLU A 256 3.86 -18.55 0.55
CA GLU A 256 4.94 -18.87 1.50
C GLU A 256 6.06 -19.62 0.77
N ASN A 257 7.29 -19.23 1.04
CA ASN A 257 8.48 -19.90 0.54
C ASN A 257 8.93 -20.97 1.54
N PRO A 258 8.71 -22.27 1.27
CA PRO A 258 9.10 -23.33 2.19
C PRO A 258 10.63 -23.51 2.29
N ALA A 259 11.38 -22.99 1.31
CA ALA A 259 12.85 -23.04 1.31
C ALA A 259 13.49 -21.82 2.03
N TYR A 260 12.69 -20.89 2.57
CA TYR A 260 13.22 -19.75 3.28
C TYR A 260 13.93 -20.17 4.56
N LEU A 261 15.20 -19.79 4.67
CA LEU A 261 16.00 -19.97 5.89
C LEU A 261 16.04 -18.62 6.62
N PRO A 262 15.62 -18.55 7.89
CA PRO A 262 15.82 -17.34 8.69
C PRO A 262 17.30 -17.04 8.87
N ALA A 263 17.64 -15.76 9.04
CA ALA A 263 19.01 -15.31 9.26
C ALA A 263 19.54 -15.78 10.64
#